data_7808686f979e4c959c774f4bb19e48cb
#
_entry.id   7808686f979e4c959c774f4bb19e48cb
#
_cell.length_a   1.000
_cell.length_b   1.000
_cell.length_c   1.000
_cell.angle_alpha   90.00
_cell.angle_beta   90.00
_cell.angle_gamma   90.00
#
_symmetry.space_group_name_H-M   'P 1'
#
loop_
_entity.id
_entity.type
_entity.pdbx_description
1 polymer ?
#
loop_
_entity_poly.entity_id
_entity_poly.type
_entity_poly.pdbx_seq_one_letter_code
_entity_poly.pdbx_strand_id
1 'polypeptide(L)'
;MNSNSEIVTRMVGLLYPFIIVLGIYVIVNGHLTPGGGFQGGAIIASVFISRYIAFPADDFRIESLQLIEKILFICIILFPILVLFQQWYVNDYLHNYINLIYLISMNIFIGLKVSCGLTIIFLRFIFHEGR
;
A
#
# COMPACT_ATOMS: atom_id res chain seq x y z
N MET A 1 25.87 -6.42 -19.59
CA MET A 1 25.19 -5.62 -18.55
C MET A 1 26.09 -4.42 -18.24
N ASN A 2 25.57 -3.20 -18.37
CA ASN A 2 26.37 -2.01 -18.08
C ASN A 2 26.62 -1.90 -16.57
N SER A 3 27.83 -1.50 -16.17
CA SER A 3 28.23 -1.32 -14.76
C SER A 3 27.25 -0.44 -13.96
N ASN A 4 26.63 0.53 -14.61
CA ASN A 4 25.63 1.41 -14.00
C ASN A 4 24.34 0.66 -13.57
N SER A 5 23.91 -0.36 -14.33
CA SER A 5 22.73 -1.15 -13.99
C SER A 5 23.00 -2.07 -12.79
N GLU A 6 24.22 -2.57 -12.64
CA GLU A 6 24.60 -3.42 -11.51
C GLU A 6 24.65 -2.66 -10.19
N ILE A 7 25.15 -1.40 -10.21
CA ILE A 7 25.16 -0.52 -9.05
C ILE A 7 23.72 -0.21 -8.59
N VAL A 8 22.83 0.16 -9.52
CA VAL A 8 21.43 0.44 -9.21
C VAL A 8 20.75 -0.79 -8.60
N THR A 9 20.96 -1.95 -9.18
CA THR A 9 20.40 -3.22 -8.72
C THR A 9 20.84 -3.55 -7.27
N ARG A 10 22.12 -3.40 -6.97
CA ARG A 10 22.67 -3.65 -5.62
C ARG A 10 22.13 -2.64 -4.61
N MET A 11 22.08 -1.35 -4.97
CA MET A 11 21.54 -0.29 -4.09
C MET A 11 20.05 -0.48 -3.80
N VAL A 12 19.24 -0.77 -4.81
CA VAL A 12 17.81 -1.06 -4.63
C VAL A 12 17.62 -2.28 -3.74
N GLY A 13 18.39 -3.36 -3.95
CA GLY A 13 18.31 -4.56 -3.14
C GLY A 13 18.63 -4.33 -1.66
N LEU A 14 19.58 -3.44 -1.37
CA LEU A 14 19.96 -3.10 0.00
C LEU A 14 18.94 -2.19 0.67
N LEU A 15 18.38 -1.21 -0.05
CA LEU A 15 17.42 -0.24 0.49
C LEU A 15 16.00 -0.82 0.63
N TYR A 16 15.66 -1.81 -0.20
CA TYR A 16 14.34 -2.42 -0.28
C TYR A 16 13.70 -2.78 1.08
N PRO A 17 14.36 -3.55 1.98
CA PRO A 17 13.77 -3.92 3.26
C PRO A 17 13.53 -2.72 4.17
N PHE A 18 14.42 -1.74 4.15
CA PHE A 18 14.29 -0.55 5.00
C PHE A 18 13.10 0.31 4.59
N ILE A 19 12.89 0.50 3.28
CA ILE A 19 11.76 1.29 2.77
C ILE A 19 10.44 0.58 3.05
N ILE A 20 10.38 -0.76 2.94
CA ILE A 20 9.17 -1.52 3.29
C ILE A 20 8.83 -1.34 4.77
N VAL A 21 9.81 -1.52 5.66
CA VAL A 21 9.61 -1.36 7.11
C VAL A 21 9.12 0.06 7.43
N LEU A 22 9.72 1.08 6.81
CA LEU A 22 9.28 2.47 6.95
C LEU A 22 7.83 2.66 6.48
N GLY A 23 7.46 2.13 5.32
CA GLY A 23 6.09 2.21 4.79
C GLY A 23 5.07 1.56 5.72
N ILE A 24 5.35 0.36 6.22
CA ILE A 24 4.51 -0.34 7.18
C ILE A 24 4.39 0.46 8.49
N TYR A 25 5.50 0.99 8.99
CA TYR A 25 5.52 1.82 10.20
C TYR A 25 4.59 3.03 10.06
N VAL A 26 4.68 3.76 8.94
CA VAL A 26 3.84 4.94 8.66
C VAL A 26 2.37 4.57 8.57
N ILE A 27 2.03 3.42 7.94
CA ILE A 27 0.65 2.95 7.84
C ILE A 27 0.08 2.64 9.23
N VAL A 28 0.79 1.84 10.02
CA VAL A 28 0.30 1.36 11.32
C VAL A 28 0.19 2.50 12.33
N ASN A 29 1.16 3.41 12.34
CA ASN A 29 1.20 4.55 13.27
C ASN A 29 0.51 5.81 12.73
N GLY A 30 -0.21 5.73 11.63
CA GLY A 30 -0.88 6.87 11.01
C GLY A 30 -1.98 7.54 11.85
N HIS A 31 -2.37 6.95 12.97
CA HIS A 31 -3.28 7.54 13.96
C HIS A 31 -2.53 8.34 15.05
N LEU A 32 -1.22 8.17 15.19
CA LEU A 32 -0.36 8.82 16.20
C LEU A 32 0.58 9.85 15.58
N THR A 33 1.02 9.62 14.36
CA THR A 33 2.01 10.45 13.66
C THR A 33 1.44 11.04 12.38
N PRO A 34 1.94 12.22 11.92
CA PRO A 34 1.55 12.73 10.61
C PRO A 34 1.97 11.73 9.53
N GLY A 35 1.00 11.29 8.73
CA GLY A 35 1.18 10.26 7.72
C GLY A 35 -0.12 9.50 7.48
N GLY A 36 -0.08 8.20 7.69
CA GLY A 36 -1.23 7.31 7.54
C GLY A 36 -1.20 6.47 6.27
N GLY A 37 -2.35 5.90 5.95
CA GLY A 37 -2.48 4.92 4.87
C GLY A 37 -1.99 5.45 3.52
N PHE A 38 -2.33 6.67 3.15
CA PHE A 38 -1.94 7.23 1.85
C PHE A 38 -0.42 7.38 1.71
N GLN A 39 0.25 8.01 2.68
CA GLN A 39 1.69 8.25 2.62
C GLN A 39 2.48 6.96 2.75
N GLY A 40 2.11 6.09 3.67
CA GLY A 40 2.73 4.77 3.78
C GLY A 40 2.50 3.91 2.54
N GLY A 41 1.32 3.99 1.92
CA GLY A 41 1.02 3.33 0.65
C GLY A 41 1.87 3.85 -0.51
N ALA A 42 2.11 5.16 -0.58
CA ALA A 42 3.00 5.75 -1.57
C ALA A 42 4.46 5.30 -1.39
N ILE A 43 4.94 5.20 -0.13
CA ILE A 43 6.27 4.66 0.18
C ILE A 43 6.37 3.21 -0.29
N ILE A 44 5.39 2.35 -0.02
CA ILE A 44 5.39 0.96 -0.47
C ILE A 44 5.34 0.89 -2.00
N ALA A 45 4.52 1.72 -2.67
CA ALA A 45 4.48 1.78 -4.13
C ALA A 45 5.85 2.11 -4.73
N SER A 46 6.60 3.05 -4.13
CA SER A 46 7.94 3.42 -4.59
C SER A 46 8.91 2.23 -4.58
N VAL A 47 8.74 1.33 -3.63
CA VAL A 47 9.53 0.10 -3.53
C VAL A 47 9.25 -0.85 -4.69
N PHE A 48 7.97 -1.10 -5.00
CA PHE A 48 7.58 -1.95 -6.13
C PHE A 48 8.05 -1.36 -7.46
N ILE A 49 7.92 -0.05 -7.62
CA ILE A 49 8.36 0.68 -8.81
C ILE A 49 9.89 0.58 -8.97
N SER A 50 10.64 0.84 -7.90
CA SER A 50 12.11 0.75 -7.91
C SER A 50 12.59 -0.67 -8.22
N ARG A 51 11.91 -1.68 -7.66
CA ARG A 51 12.20 -3.08 -7.96
C ARG A 51 11.95 -3.41 -9.43
N TYR A 52 10.86 -2.94 -10.00
CA TYR A 52 10.56 -3.15 -11.42
C TYR A 52 11.59 -2.51 -12.34
N ILE A 53 12.06 -1.29 -11.99
CA ILE A 53 13.12 -0.61 -12.76
C ILE A 53 14.45 -1.36 -12.67
N ALA A 54 14.80 -1.87 -11.48
CA ALA A 54 16.07 -2.58 -11.26
C ALA A 54 16.06 -4.00 -11.84
N PHE A 55 14.92 -4.66 -11.81
CA PHE A 55 14.69 -6.02 -12.28
C PHE A 55 13.42 -6.05 -13.12
N PRO A 56 13.48 -5.69 -14.41
CA PRO A 56 12.32 -5.82 -15.29
C PRO A 56 11.98 -7.30 -15.43
N ALA A 57 11.01 -7.73 -14.63
CA ALA A 57 10.47 -9.08 -14.71
C ALA A 57 9.03 -8.98 -15.26
N ASP A 58 8.72 -9.82 -16.22
CA ASP A 58 7.38 -9.92 -16.83
C ASP A 58 6.32 -10.48 -15.87
N ASP A 59 6.69 -10.71 -14.61
CA ASP A 59 5.85 -11.38 -13.60
C ASP A 59 4.76 -10.48 -12.99
N PHE A 60 4.78 -9.17 -13.24
CA PHE A 60 3.72 -8.28 -12.73
C PHE A 60 2.46 -8.36 -13.59
N ARG A 61 1.55 -9.25 -13.20
CA ARG A 61 0.20 -9.31 -13.77
C ARG A 61 -0.61 -8.08 -13.33
N ILE A 62 -0.68 -7.08 -14.20
CA ILE A 62 -1.47 -5.85 -13.97
C ILE A 62 -2.92 -6.19 -13.63
N GLU A 63 -3.49 -7.22 -14.25
CA GLU A 63 -4.85 -7.69 -14.01
C GLU A 63 -5.06 -8.12 -12.55
N SER A 64 -4.10 -8.84 -11.96
CA SER A 64 -4.18 -9.26 -10.55
C SER A 64 -4.11 -8.08 -9.60
N LEU A 65 -3.24 -7.10 -9.88
CA LEU A 65 -3.16 -5.87 -9.08
C LEU A 65 -4.45 -5.05 -9.15
N GLN A 66 -5.08 -4.97 -10.32
CA GLN A 66 -6.36 -4.29 -10.49
C GLN A 66 -7.49 -4.99 -9.73
N LEU A 67 -7.49 -6.31 -9.70
CA LEU A 67 -8.47 -7.08 -8.96
C LEU A 67 -8.33 -6.84 -7.45
N ILE A 68 -7.09 -6.88 -6.94
CA ILE A 68 -6.79 -6.58 -5.53
C ILE A 68 -7.22 -5.14 -5.19
N GLU A 69 -6.90 -4.18 -6.03
CA GLU A 69 -7.27 -2.76 -5.85
C GLU A 69 -8.80 -2.58 -5.75
N LYS A 70 -9.58 -3.27 -6.60
CA LYS A 70 -11.04 -3.24 -6.57
C LYS A 70 -11.60 -3.88 -5.29
N ILE A 71 -11.05 -5.03 -4.86
CA ILE A 71 -11.47 -5.69 -3.62
C ILE A 71 -11.21 -4.78 -2.42
N LEU A 72 -10.03 -4.17 -2.35
CA LEU A 72 -9.69 -3.23 -1.28
C LEU A 72 -10.60 -2.01 -1.27
N PHE A 73 -11.02 -1.52 -2.44
CA PHE A 73 -12.00 -0.42 -2.53
C PHE A 73 -13.34 -0.80 -1.91
N ILE A 74 -13.85 -1.99 -2.20
CA ILE A 74 -15.08 -2.50 -1.60
C ILE A 74 -14.92 -2.65 -0.09
N CYS A 75 -13.80 -3.19 0.39
CA CYS A 75 -13.51 -3.31 1.81
C CYS A 75 -13.51 -1.94 2.53
N ILE A 76 -12.90 -0.91 1.92
CA ILE A 76 -12.86 0.45 2.48
C ILE A 76 -14.27 1.04 2.63
N ILE A 77 -15.20 0.71 1.72
CA ILE A 77 -16.58 1.20 1.80
C ILE A 77 -17.40 0.40 2.82
N LEU A 78 -17.28 -0.93 2.81
CA LEU A 78 -18.09 -1.80 3.67
C LEU A 78 -17.66 -1.75 5.13
N PHE A 79 -16.37 -1.61 5.41
CA PHE A 79 -15.84 -1.69 6.78
C PHE A 79 -16.41 -0.62 7.72
N PRO A 80 -16.49 0.69 7.34
CA PRO A 80 -17.16 1.70 8.17
C PRO A 80 -18.63 1.40 8.44
N ILE A 81 -19.34 0.87 7.44
CA ILE A 81 -20.76 0.52 7.58
C ILE A 81 -20.93 -0.57 8.65
N LEU A 82 -20.09 -1.61 8.61
CA LEU A 82 -20.13 -2.69 9.61
C LEU A 82 -19.83 -2.17 11.01
N VAL A 83 -18.85 -1.27 11.15
CA VAL A 83 -18.50 -0.67 12.46
C VAL A 83 -19.65 0.19 12.98
N LEU A 84 -20.35 0.96 12.13
CA LEU A 84 -21.52 1.74 12.53
C LEU A 84 -22.65 0.84 13.04
N PHE A 85 -22.92 -0.29 12.38
CA PHE A 85 -23.89 -1.26 12.88
C PHE A 85 -23.49 -1.86 14.22
N GLN A 86 -22.19 -2.13 14.41
CA GLN A 86 -21.70 -2.70 15.66
C GLN A 86 -21.77 -1.69 16.83
N GLN A 87 -21.54 -0.40 16.57
CA GLN A 87 -21.68 0.65 17.59
C GLN A 87 -23.10 0.77 18.16
N TRP A 88 -24.12 0.42 17.38
CA TRP A 88 -25.52 0.41 17.84
C TRP A 88 -25.79 -0.67 18.92
N TYR A 89 -24.98 -1.76 18.93
CA TYR A 89 -25.21 -2.92 19.81
C TYR A 89 -24.27 -3.00 21.02
N VAL A 90 -23.17 -2.23 21.06
CA VAL A 90 -22.08 -2.41 22.03
C VAL A 90 -22.09 -1.34 23.11
N ASN A 91 -21.90 -1.76 24.38
CA ASN A 91 -21.77 -0.89 25.55
C ASN A 91 -20.51 -0.02 25.51
N ASP A 92 -20.57 1.18 26.14
CA ASP A 92 -19.56 2.26 26.12
C ASP A 92 -18.11 1.85 26.44
N TYR A 93 -17.89 0.81 27.24
CA TYR A 93 -16.53 0.37 27.64
C TYR A 93 -15.68 -0.22 26.51
N LEU A 94 -16.30 -0.87 25.53
CA LEU A 94 -15.57 -1.42 24.36
C LEU A 94 -15.37 -0.40 23.23
N HIS A 95 -16.03 0.74 23.31
CA HIS A 95 -16.05 1.74 22.23
C HIS A 95 -14.65 2.26 21.86
N ASN A 96 -13.80 2.52 22.84
CA ASN A 96 -12.44 3.04 22.61
C ASN A 96 -11.52 2.03 21.89
N TYR A 97 -11.60 0.75 22.25
CA TYR A 97 -10.80 -0.30 21.60
C TYR A 97 -11.25 -0.56 20.17
N ILE A 98 -12.56 -0.57 19.92
CA ILE A 98 -13.14 -0.75 18.58
C ILE A 98 -12.72 0.39 17.66
N ASN A 99 -12.76 1.65 18.14
CA ASN A 99 -12.33 2.80 17.37
C ASN A 99 -10.84 2.77 17.01
N LEU A 100 -9.98 2.33 17.93
CA LEU A 100 -8.55 2.20 17.65
C LEU A 100 -8.28 1.14 16.59
N ILE A 101 -8.88 -0.05 16.73
CA ILE A 101 -8.75 -1.14 15.76
C ILE A 101 -9.29 -0.70 14.38
N TYR A 102 -10.42 0.03 14.37
CA TYR A 102 -10.99 0.59 13.16
C TYR A 102 -10.03 1.53 12.45
N LEU A 103 -9.42 2.49 13.17
CA LEU A 103 -8.48 3.46 12.59
C LEU A 103 -7.24 2.76 11.98
N ILE A 104 -6.66 1.80 12.71
CA ILE A 104 -5.49 1.05 12.22
C ILE A 104 -5.86 0.23 10.97
N SER A 105 -6.98 -0.49 11.02
CA SER A 105 -7.44 -1.31 9.90
C SER A 105 -7.73 -0.48 8.65
N MET A 106 -8.38 0.68 8.80
CA MET A 106 -8.63 1.59 7.70
C MET A 106 -7.34 2.13 7.09
N ASN A 107 -6.34 2.50 7.91
CA ASN A 107 -5.04 2.92 7.40
C ASN A 107 -4.35 1.81 6.60
N ILE A 108 -4.46 0.55 7.03
CA ILE A 108 -3.91 -0.61 6.31
C ILE A 108 -4.60 -0.77 4.95
N PHE A 109 -5.94 -0.77 4.89
CA PHE A 109 -6.68 -0.92 3.64
C PHE A 109 -6.38 0.22 2.66
N ILE A 110 -6.35 1.47 3.14
CA ILE A 110 -6.02 2.64 2.34
C ILE A 110 -4.57 2.53 1.83
N GLY A 111 -3.61 2.15 2.68
CA GLY A 111 -2.21 2.01 2.31
C GLY A 111 -1.99 0.96 1.22
N LEU A 112 -2.61 -0.20 1.36
CA LEU A 112 -2.54 -1.26 0.35
C LEU A 112 -3.20 -0.82 -0.96
N LYS A 113 -4.37 -0.17 -0.90
CA LYS A 113 -5.06 0.34 -2.09
C LYS A 113 -4.23 1.37 -2.83
N VAL A 114 -3.65 2.35 -2.12
CA VAL A 114 -2.81 3.39 -2.71
C VAL A 114 -1.54 2.77 -3.32
N SER A 115 -0.92 1.82 -2.63
CA SER A 115 0.26 1.11 -3.14
C SER A 115 -0.05 0.40 -4.47
N CYS A 116 -1.14 -0.36 -4.54
CA CYS A 116 -1.58 -1.01 -5.77
C CYS A 116 -1.90 0.00 -6.87
N GLY A 117 -2.67 1.04 -6.56
CA GLY A 117 -3.10 2.04 -7.53
C GLY A 117 -1.93 2.80 -8.16
N LEU A 118 -0.98 3.29 -7.36
CA LEU A 118 0.21 3.99 -7.87
C LEU A 118 1.10 3.06 -8.69
N THR A 119 1.28 1.81 -8.27
CA THR A 119 2.04 0.81 -9.03
C THR A 119 1.38 0.52 -10.39
N ILE A 120 0.07 0.38 -10.44
CA ILE A 120 -0.69 0.16 -11.69
C ILE A 120 -0.52 1.35 -12.64
N ILE A 121 -0.68 2.59 -12.13
CA ILE A 121 -0.52 3.81 -12.94
C ILE A 121 0.87 3.85 -13.56
N PHE A 122 1.90 3.61 -12.76
CA PHE A 122 3.28 3.60 -13.22
C PHE A 122 3.55 2.52 -14.28
N LEU A 123 3.11 1.29 -14.04
CA LEU A 123 3.28 0.19 -15.01
C LEU A 123 2.55 0.48 -16.32
N ARG A 124 1.32 1.01 -16.26
CA ARG A 124 0.57 1.39 -17.47
C ARG A 124 1.26 2.49 -18.25
N PHE A 125 1.85 3.48 -17.59
CA PHE A 125 2.59 4.54 -18.25
C PHE A 125 3.77 3.99 -19.02
N ILE A 126 4.60 3.12 -18.40
CA ILE A 126 5.74 2.49 -19.08
C ILE A 126 5.30 1.62 -20.25
N PHE A 127 4.27 0.79 -20.09
CA PHE A 127 3.80 -0.08 -21.18
C PHE A 127 3.14 0.69 -22.31
N HIS A 128 2.63 1.89 -22.07
CA HIS A 128 2.05 2.73 -23.12
C HIS A 128 3.10 3.49 -23.93
N GLU A 129 4.17 3.97 -23.29
CA GLU A 129 5.29 4.62 -23.98
C GLU A 129 6.17 3.63 -24.77
N GLY A 130 6.13 2.36 -24.44
CA GLY A 130 6.88 1.29 -25.13
C GLY A 130 6.24 0.77 -26.43
N ARG A 131 5.15 1.41 -26.90
CA ARG A 131 4.53 1.20 -28.20
C ARG A 131 4.69 2.45 -29.04
#